data_f8b41bcfc0aeb9574e95f55fc497e8aa
#
_entry.id   f8b41bcfc0aeb9574e95f55fc497e8aa
#
_cell.length_a   1.000
_cell.length_b   1.000
_cell.length_c   1.000
_cell.angle_alpha   90.00
_cell.angle_beta   90.00
_cell.angle_gamma   90.00
#
_symmetry.space_group_name_H-M   'P 1'
#
loop_
_entity.id
_entity.type
_entity.pdbx_description
1 polymer ?
#
loop_
_entity_poly.entity_id
_entity_poly.type
_entity_poly.pdbx_seq_one_letter_code
_entity_poly.pdbx_strand_id
1 'polypeptide(L)'
;KDIVLPFESANLRIIKKWCSNKLALDRFDPGKLIRTIKKYKINVGTNYMIGFPDETREEIENTINFAKKMKENGLDHSNFYLVMPVPGTPIFEYCTKNGHLPLDYNPDRFQWTKANLKKTEVSAKELEEIRNDAWNTCNHDEFKNMRKSWQVKSA
;
A
#
# COMPACT_ATOMS: atom_id res chain seq x y z
N LYS A 1 -8.99 13.06 -16.53
CA LYS A 1 -9.66 12.83 -15.23
C LYS A 1 -8.99 11.63 -14.58
N ASP A 2 -8.83 11.67 -13.26
CA ASP A 2 -8.13 10.65 -12.50
C ASP A 2 -9.01 10.19 -11.32
N ILE A 3 -8.93 8.90 -11.01
CA ILE A 3 -9.55 8.29 -9.83
C ILE A 3 -8.52 7.42 -9.11
N VAL A 4 -8.54 7.42 -7.79
CA VAL A 4 -7.72 6.53 -6.98
C VAL A 4 -8.61 5.59 -6.19
N LEU A 5 -8.39 4.28 -6.36
CA LEU A 5 -9.12 3.22 -5.66
C LEU A 5 -8.30 2.78 -4.43
N PRO A 6 -8.81 2.93 -3.20
CA PRO A 6 -8.10 2.54 -1.99
C PRO A 6 -8.28 1.04 -1.72
N PHE A 7 -7.58 0.17 -2.46
CA PHE A 7 -7.64 -1.28 -2.26
C PHE A 7 -7.00 -1.71 -0.94
N GLU A 8 -6.00 -0.97 -0.49
CA GLU A 8 -5.25 -1.16 0.76
C GLU A 8 -4.50 -2.50 0.80
N SER A 9 -5.17 -3.64 0.78
CA SER A 9 -4.59 -4.99 0.82
C SER A 9 -5.41 -5.96 -0.03
N ALA A 10 -4.81 -7.05 -0.49
CA ALA A 10 -5.52 -8.16 -1.12
C ALA A 10 -6.14 -9.13 -0.10
N ASN A 11 -5.80 -9.00 1.17
CA ASN A 11 -6.19 -9.95 2.20
C ASN A 11 -7.39 -9.44 3.00
N LEU A 12 -8.51 -10.18 2.94
CA LEU A 12 -9.73 -9.79 3.65
C LEU A 12 -9.53 -9.67 5.17
N ARG A 13 -8.64 -10.46 5.76
CA ARG A 13 -8.27 -10.37 7.17
C ARG A 13 -7.70 -9.00 7.51
N ILE A 14 -6.75 -8.54 6.72
CA ILE A 14 -6.10 -7.22 6.88
C ILE A 14 -7.12 -6.10 6.65
N ILE A 15 -7.91 -6.18 5.57
CA ILE A 15 -8.92 -5.16 5.25
C ILE A 15 -9.95 -5.04 6.38
N LYS A 16 -10.45 -6.15 6.91
CA LYS A 16 -11.45 -6.15 7.99
C LYS A 16 -10.87 -5.63 9.31
N LYS A 17 -9.64 -6.04 9.63
CA LYS A 17 -9.00 -5.69 10.90
C LYS A 17 -8.50 -4.24 10.93
N TRP A 18 -7.86 -3.78 9.85
CA TRP A 18 -7.09 -2.54 9.86
C TRP A 18 -7.62 -1.43 8.95
N CYS A 19 -8.38 -1.77 7.92
CA CYS A 19 -8.80 -0.83 6.87
C CYS A 19 -10.30 -0.52 6.89
N SER A 20 -10.97 -0.69 8.04
CA SER A 20 -12.41 -0.42 8.22
C SER A 20 -13.30 -1.11 7.19
N ASN A 21 -12.87 -2.26 6.67
CA ASN A 21 -13.57 -3.05 5.66
C ASN A 21 -13.90 -2.27 4.37
N LYS A 22 -13.07 -1.25 4.04
CA LYS A 22 -13.18 -0.49 2.79
C LYS A 22 -12.91 -1.41 1.61
N LEU A 23 -13.68 -1.24 0.52
CA LEU A 23 -13.51 -1.98 -0.73
C LEU A 23 -13.18 -3.46 -0.51
N ALA A 24 -14.02 -4.14 0.30
CA ALA A 24 -13.85 -5.57 0.55
C ALA A 24 -13.94 -6.34 -0.78
N LEU A 25 -12.82 -6.96 -1.18
CA LEU A 25 -12.61 -7.58 -2.50
C LEU A 25 -13.47 -8.82 -2.75
N ASP A 26 -14.19 -9.31 -1.74
CA ASP A 26 -15.18 -10.38 -1.83
C ASP A 26 -16.54 -9.91 -2.37
N ARG A 27 -16.75 -8.60 -2.53
CA ARG A 27 -18.03 -8.01 -2.91
C ARG A 27 -18.13 -7.60 -4.38
N PHE A 28 -17.02 -7.58 -5.12
CA PHE A 28 -16.98 -7.16 -6.51
C PHE A 28 -15.72 -7.68 -7.20
N ASP A 29 -15.69 -7.63 -8.55
CA ASP A 29 -14.51 -7.93 -9.36
C ASP A 29 -13.68 -6.66 -9.58
N PRO A 30 -12.50 -6.49 -8.92
CA PRO A 30 -11.65 -5.31 -9.08
C PRO A 30 -11.16 -5.10 -10.51
N GLY A 31 -10.82 -6.17 -11.22
CA GLY A 31 -10.37 -6.10 -12.60
C GLY A 31 -11.47 -5.60 -13.53
N LYS A 32 -12.70 -6.10 -13.35
CA LYS A 32 -13.88 -5.62 -14.11
C LYS A 32 -14.14 -4.15 -13.82
N LEU A 33 -14.01 -3.71 -12.56
CA LEU A 33 -14.18 -2.30 -12.18
C LEU A 33 -13.17 -1.42 -12.93
N ILE A 34 -11.87 -1.77 -12.89
CA ILE A 34 -10.82 -1.02 -13.60
C ILE A 34 -11.12 -0.96 -15.09
N ARG A 35 -11.36 -2.10 -15.75
CA ARG A 35 -11.67 -2.14 -17.18
C ARG A 35 -12.91 -1.30 -17.52
N THR A 36 -13.90 -1.26 -16.64
CA THR A 36 -15.10 -0.43 -16.85
C THR A 36 -14.75 1.06 -16.79
N ILE A 37 -13.99 1.50 -15.80
CA ILE A 37 -13.58 2.91 -15.67
C ILE A 37 -12.72 3.33 -16.88
N LYS A 38 -11.82 2.46 -17.33
CA LYS A 38 -10.96 2.72 -18.50
C LYS A 38 -11.76 2.95 -19.82
N LYS A 39 -12.94 2.36 -19.97
CA LYS A 39 -13.81 2.65 -21.13
C LYS A 39 -14.22 4.12 -21.23
N TYR A 40 -14.24 4.84 -20.11
CA TYR A 40 -14.54 6.28 -20.04
C TYR A 40 -13.30 7.16 -20.16
N LYS A 41 -12.14 6.62 -20.53
CA LYS A 41 -10.85 7.33 -20.65
C LYS A 41 -10.46 8.05 -19.35
N ILE A 42 -10.74 7.43 -18.21
CA ILE A 42 -10.35 7.89 -16.89
C ILE A 42 -9.08 7.15 -16.46
N ASN A 43 -8.07 7.88 -15.97
CA ASN A 43 -6.90 7.26 -15.38
C ASN A 43 -7.25 6.67 -14.01
N VAL A 44 -6.78 5.45 -13.77
CA VAL A 44 -7.07 4.72 -12.54
C VAL A 44 -5.78 4.43 -11.79
N GLY A 45 -5.63 5.03 -10.63
CA GLY A 45 -4.58 4.70 -9.68
C GLY A 45 -5.10 3.89 -8.50
N THR A 46 -4.19 3.34 -7.72
CA THR A 46 -4.53 2.68 -6.46
C THR A 46 -3.47 2.89 -5.40
N ASN A 47 -3.91 2.78 -4.14
CA ASN A 47 -3.03 2.76 -2.98
C ASN A 47 -3.11 1.38 -2.33
N TYR A 48 -1.93 0.84 -2.00
CA TYR A 48 -1.74 -0.36 -1.19
C TYR A 48 -0.96 0.01 0.07
N MET A 49 -1.28 -0.67 1.18
CA MET A 49 -0.53 -0.58 2.42
C MET A 49 -0.02 -1.97 2.79
N ILE A 50 1.24 -2.06 3.19
CA ILE A 50 1.89 -3.29 3.66
C ILE A 50 2.67 -3.03 4.95
N GLY A 51 3.00 -4.09 5.68
CA GLY A 51 3.73 -4.01 6.92
C GLY A 51 2.84 -3.72 8.14
N PHE A 52 1.61 -4.23 8.14
CA PHE A 52 0.77 -4.22 9.34
C PHE A 52 1.41 -5.06 10.46
N PRO A 53 1.12 -4.78 11.74
CA PRO A 53 1.82 -5.39 12.88
C PRO A 53 1.80 -6.92 12.90
N ASP A 54 0.72 -7.51 12.38
CA ASP A 54 0.48 -8.95 12.35
C ASP A 54 0.31 -9.50 10.93
N GLU A 55 0.75 -8.74 9.91
CA GLU A 55 0.71 -9.17 8.52
C GLU A 55 1.84 -10.16 8.25
N THR A 56 1.49 -11.28 7.64
CA THR A 56 2.47 -12.30 7.26
C THR A 56 3.16 -11.95 5.94
N ARG A 57 4.33 -12.55 5.71
CA ARG A 57 5.03 -12.46 4.42
C ARG A 57 4.11 -12.87 3.26
N GLU A 58 3.40 -13.98 3.41
CA GLU A 58 2.47 -14.46 2.39
C GLU A 58 1.38 -13.42 2.08
N GLU A 59 0.85 -12.75 3.09
CA GLU A 59 -0.17 -11.71 2.89
C GLU A 59 0.39 -10.49 2.15
N ILE A 60 1.65 -10.10 2.43
CA ILE A 60 2.35 -9.05 1.68
C ILE A 60 2.50 -9.46 0.22
N GLU A 61 2.98 -10.67 -0.04
CA GLU A 61 3.15 -11.23 -1.39
C GLU A 61 1.82 -11.31 -2.15
N ASN A 62 0.74 -11.72 -1.49
CA ASN A 62 -0.61 -11.73 -2.04
C ASN A 62 -1.05 -10.33 -2.50
N THR A 63 -0.77 -9.30 -1.70
CA THR A 63 -1.08 -7.91 -2.05
C THR A 63 -0.27 -7.44 -3.27
N ILE A 64 1.00 -7.78 -3.35
CA ILE A 64 1.86 -7.43 -4.50
C ILE A 64 1.41 -8.17 -5.77
N ASN A 65 1.10 -9.47 -5.68
CA ASN A 65 0.61 -10.25 -6.81
C ASN A 65 -0.75 -9.75 -7.30
N PHE A 66 -1.61 -9.34 -6.39
CA PHE A 66 -2.87 -8.68 -6.72
C PHE A 66 -2.61 -7.37 -7.48
N ALA A 67 -1.68 -6.53 -7.05
CA ALA A 67 -1.33 -5.29 -7.73
C ALA A 67 -0.81 -5.54 -9.16
N LYS A 68 0.04 -6.55 -9.37
CA LYS A 68 0.51 -6.98 -10.70
C LYS A 68 -0.67 -7.34 -11.60
N LYS A 69 -1.61 -8.15 -11.08
CA LYS A 69 -2.83 -8.52 -11.81
C LYS A 69 -3.70 -7.30 -12.15
N MET A 70 -3.79 -6.30 -11.28
CA MET A 70 -4.53 -5.07 -11.56
C MET A 70 -3.85 -4.24 -12.66
N LYS A 71 -2.52 -4.18 -12.71
CA LYS A 71 -1.76 -3.58 -13.81
C LYS A 71 -2.14 -4.23 -15.16
N GLU A 72 -2.20 -5.56 -15.22
CA GLU A 72 -2.64 -6.29 -16.42
C GLU A 72 -4.09 -5.96 -16.83
N ASN A 73 -4.94 -5.58 -15.88
CA ASN A 73 -6.31 -5.14 -16.13
C ASN A 73 -6.44 -3.66 -16.53
N GLY A 74 -5.32 -2.96 -16.74
CA GLY A 74 -5.29 -1.58 -17.22
C GLY A 74 -5.17 -0.51 -16.15
N LEU A 75 -4.75 -0.88 -14.93
CA LEU A 75 -4.42 0.10 -13.90
C LEU A 75 -3.24 0.96 -14.34
N ASP A 76 -3.35 2.27 -14.25
CA ASP A 76 -2.33 3.21 -14.74
C ASP A 76 -1.16 3.33 -13.75
N HIS A 77 -1.43 3.34 -12.43
CA HIS A 77 -0.37 3.40 -11.43
C HIS A 77 -0.78 2.79 -10.08
N SER A 78 0.23 2.32 -9.35
CA SER A 78 0.12 1.74 -8.01
C SER A 78 1.05 2.46 -7.04
N ASN A 79 0.53 2.90 -5.90
CA ASN A 79 1.33 3.38 -4.79
C ASN A 79 1.38 2.33 -3.69
N PHE A 80 2.57 2.11 -3.14
CA PHE A 80 2.77 1.23 -1.99
C PHE A 80 3.28 2.04 -0.82
N TYR A 81 2.56 2.00 0.28
CA TYR A 81 2.87 2.69 1.52
C TYR A 81 3.16 1.69 2.63
N LEU A 82 4.09 2.02 3.49
CA LEU A 82 4.33 1.30 4.73
C LEU A 82 3.44 1.86 5.84
N VAL A 83 2.90 0.95 6.64
CA VAL A 83 1.97 1.32 7.70
C VAL A 83 2.59 2.31 8.68
N MET A 84 1.84 3.34 9.03
CA MET A 84 2.20 4.35 10.04
C MET A 84 1.21 4.30 11.20
N PRO A 85 1.65 3.97 12.41
CA PRO A 85 0.80 3.95 13.59
C PRO A 85 0.60 5.38 14.14
N VAL A 86 -0.35 6.11 13.55
CA VAL A 86 -0.63 7.50 13.95
C VAL A 86 -1.33 7.52 15.31
N PRO A 87 -0.89 8.37 16.28
CA PRO A 87 -1.54 8.51 17.59
C PRO A 87 -3.04 8.75 17.48
N GLY A 88 -3.80 8.10 18.36
CA GLY A 88 -5.26 8.17 18.38
C GLY A 88 -5.97 7.21 17.40
N THR A 89 -5.22 6.35 16.71
CA THR A 89 -5.81 5.32 15.85
C THR A 89 -5.77 3.93 16.52
N PRO A 90 -6.72 3.02 16.18
CA PRO A 90 -6.71 1.65 16.72
C PRO A 90 -5.40 0.89 16.47
N ILE A 91 -4.74 1.15 15.34
CA ILE A 91 -3.44 0.54 15.04
C ILE A 91 -2.34 1.05 15.96
N PHE A 92 -2.36 2.33 16.33
CA PHE A 92 -1.41 2.89 17.29
C PHE A 92 -1.58 2.26 18.67
N GLU A 93 -2.83 2.15 19.16
CA GLU A 93 -3.13 1.52 20.45
C GLU A 93 -2.68 0.06 20.48
N TYR A 94 -2.96 -0.68 19.40
CA TYR A 94 -2.49 -2.06 19.25
C TYR A 94 -0.97 -2.16 19.29
N CYS A 95 -0.28 -1.31 18.53
CA CYS A 95 1.18 -1.29 18.45
C CYS A 95 1.81 -0.93 19.79
N THR A 96 1.24 0.01 20.51
CA THR A 96 1.70 0.40 21.87
C THR A 96 1.56 -0.78 22.84
N LYS A 97 0.37 -1.38 22.90
CA LYS A 97 0.07 -2.50 23.81
C LYS A 97 0.95 -3.73 23.55
N ASN A 98 1.26 -4.02 22.30
CA ASN A 98 2.00 -5.23 21.90
C ASN A 98 3.50 -4.98 21.66
N GLY A 99 3.98 -3.77 21.89
CA GLY A 99 5.39 -3.41 21.79
C GLY A 99 5.93 -3.40 20.36
N HIS A 100 5.10 -3.03 19.38
CA HIS A 100 5.50 -2.87 17.98
C HIS A 100 6.11 -1.49 17.67
N LEU A 101 5.97 -0.50 18.58
CA LEU A 101 6.58 0.80 18.39
C LEU A 101 8.09 0.74 18.67
N PRO A 102 8.94 1.38 17.85
CA PRO A 102 10.36 1.54 18.18
C PRO A 102 10.55 2.39 19.43
N LEU A 103 11.73 2.28 20.09
CA LEU A 103 12.01 3.02 21.33
C LEU A 103 12.09 4.54 21.12
N ASP A 104 12.54 4.94 19.93
CA ASP A 104 12.65 6.33 19.48
C ASP A 104 11.43 6.79 18.68
N TYR A 105 10.27 6.16 18.93
CA TYR A 105 9.03 6.48 18.24
C TYR A 105 8.77 7.99 18.26
N ASN A 106 8.65 8.57 17.06
CA ASN A 106 8.31 9.98 16.88
C ASN A 106 7.42 10.13 15.63
N PRO A 107 6.14 10.49 15.77
CA PRO A 107 5.22 10.62 14.65
C PRO A 107 5.64 11.69 13.63
N ASP A 108 6.41 12.71 14.04
CA ASP A 108 6.89 13.77 13.15
C ASP A 108 7.96 13.27 12.15
N ARG A 109 8.53 12.08 12.39
CA ARG A 109 9.53 11.44 11.52
C ARG A 109 8.95 10.41 10.57
N PHE A 110 7.65 10.22 10.56
CA PHE A 110 7.02 9.21 9.71
C PHE A 110 7.24 9.50 8.23
N GLN A 111 7.55 8.43 7.51
CA GLN A 111 7.65 8.44 6.06
C GLN A 111 6.85 7.26 5.50
N TRP A 112 6.04 7.51 4.50
CA TRP A 112 5.22 6.50 3.81
C TRP A 112 6.04 5.38 3.15
N THR A 113 7.33 5.58 2.98
CA THR A 113 8.26 4.66 2.31
C THR A 113 9.24 3.99 3.27
N LYS A 114 9.17 4.30 4.56
CA LYS A 114 10.02 3.76 5.61
C LYS A 114 9.24 2.88 6.57
N ALA A 115 9.88 1.82 7.06
CA ALA A 115 9.27 0.96 8.06
C ALA A 115 9.20 1.68 9.42
N ASN A 116 7.98 1.78 9.95
CA ASN A 116 7.69 2.53 11.18
C ASN A 116 7.41 1.61 12.39
N LEU A 117 7.44 0.30 12.19
CA LEU A 117 7.16 -0.70 13.21
C LEU A 117 8.34 -1.63 13.42
N LYS A 118 8.43 -2.21 14.63
CA LYS A 118 9.31 -3.33 14.96
C LYS A 118 8.48 -4.58 15.29
N LYS A 119 9.13 -5.73 15.40
CA LYS A 119 8.48 -7.03 15.68
C LYS A 119 7.40 -7.41 14.64
N THR A 120 7.61 -7.06 13.39
CA THR A 120 6.85 -7.56 12.25
C THR A 120 7.50 -8.87 11.75
N GLU A 121 6.75 -9.71 11.03
CA GLU A 121 7.29 -10.96 10.48
C GLU A 121 8.43 -10.70 9.48
N VAL A 122 8.29 -9.64 8.69
CA VAL A 122 9.32 -9.20 7.75
C VAL A 122 10.14 -8.08 8.40
N SER A 123 11.47 -8.14 8.29
CA SER A 123 12.35 -7.12 8.85
C SER A 123 12.12 -5.74 8.19
N ALA A 124 12.43 -4.66 8.93
CA ALA A 124 12.25 -3.28 8.44
C ALA A 124 12.96 -3.04 7.09
N LYS A 125 14.22 -3.46 6.98
CA LYS A 125 15.01 -3.32 5.75
C LYS A 125 14.38 -4.07 4.57
N GLU A 126 14.02 -5.32 4.80
CA GLU A 126 13.42 -6.18 3.80
C GLU A 126 12.03 -5.65 3.36
N LEU A 127 11.23 -5.14 4.30
CA LEU A 127 9.93 -4.56 3.98
C LEU A 127 10.06 -3.31 3.09
N GLU A 128 11.08 -2.47 3.31
CA GLU A 128 11.40 -1.34 2.45
C GLU A 128 11.85 -1.79 1.06
N GLU A 129 12.67 -2.83 0.96
CA GLU A 129 13.09 -3.44 -0.31
C GLU A 129 11.88 -4.00 -1.08
N ILE A 130 11.04 -4.81 -0.42
CA ILE A 130 9.81 -5.36 -1.00
C ILE A 130 8.89 -4.23 -1.51
N ARG A 131 8.70 -3.18 -0.72
CA ARG A 131 7.91 -2.01 -1.12
C ARG A 131 8.47 -1.35 -2.38
N ASN A 132 9.79 -1.14 -2.45
CA ASN A 132 10.44 -0.51 -3.59
C ASN A 132 10.34 -1.38 -4.85
N ASP A 133 10.53 -2.69 -4.71
CA ASP A 133 10.41 -3.65 -5.81
C ASP A 133 8.98 -3.74 -6.32
N ALA A 134 8.00 -3.76 -5.42
CA ALA A 134 6.59 -3.72 -5.77
C ALA A 134 6.24 -2.46 -6.56
N TRP A 135 6.71 -1.29 -6.12
CA TRP A 135 6.48 -0.03 -6.82
C TRP A 135 7.10 -0.04 -8.22
N ASN A 136 8.33 -0.53 -8.35
CA ASN A 136 9.03 -0.62 -9.63
C ASN A 136 8.35 -1.59 -10.61
N THR A 137 7.89 -2.74 -10.12
CA THR A 137 7.30 -3.80 -10.93
C THR A 137 5.85 -3.48 -11.34
N CYS A 138 5.07 -2.89 -10.44
CA CYS A 138 3.65 -2.62 -10.68
C CYS A 138 3.38 -1.32 -11.43
N ASN A 139 4.40 -0.49 -11.70
CA ASN A 139 4.23 0.75 -12.43
C ASN A 139 4.87 0.68 -13.83
N HIS A 140 4.25 1.37 -14.80
CA HIS A 140 4.81 1.56 -16.14
C HIS A 140 5.92 2.61 -16.12
N ASP A 141 6.85 2.51 -17.08
CA ASP A 141 8.02 3.41 -17.14
C ASP A 141 7.62 4.87 -17.34
N GLU A 142 6.57 5.13 -18.09
CA GLU A 142 6.02 6.48 -18.27
C GLU A 142 5.65 7.13 -16.94
N PHE A 143 4.92 6.41 -16.08
CA PHE A 143 4.55 6.90 -14.75
C PHE A 143 5.77 7.11 -13.86
N LYS A 144 6.73 6.16 -13.87
CA LYS A 144 7.98 6.27 -13.10
C LYS A 144 8.79 7.49 -13.50
N ASN A 145 8.90 7.78 -14.79
CA ASN A 145 9.63 8.93 -15.32
C ASN A 145 8.93 10.26 -14.97
N MET A 146 7.61 10.31 -15.09
CA MET A 146 6.83 11.47 -14.67
C MET A 146 7.02 11.78 -13.17
N ARG A 147 7.00 10.77 -12.29
CA ARG A 147 7.23 10.96 -10.85
C ARG A 147 8.62 11.47 -10.52
N LYS A 148 9.66 11.00 -11.22
CA LYS A 148 11.03 11.51 -11.07
C LYS A 148 11.12 13.00 -11.44
N SER A 149 10.45 13.43 -12.50
CA SER A 149 10.44 14.83 -12.92
C SER A 149 9.77 15.77 -11.91
N TRP A 150 8.81 15.28 -11.14
CA TRP A 150 8.18 16.05 -10.06
C TRP A 150 9.11 16.25 -8.86
N GLN A 151 9.86 15.22 -8.47
CA GLN A 151 10.82 15.33 -7.36
C GLN A 151 11.94 16.34 -7.63
N VAL A 152 12.39 16.43 -8.87
CA VAL A 152 13.42 17.41 -9.28
C VAL A 152 12.91 18.86 -9.22
N LYS A 153 11.60 19.09 -9.44
CA LYS A 153 10.98 20.44 -9.38
C LYS A 153 10.65 20.91 -7.96
N SER A 154 10.70 20.01 -6.98
CA SER A 154 10.33 20.26 -5.57
C SER A 154 11.57 20.37 -4.66
N ALA A 155 12.76 20.22 -5.18
CA ALA A 155 14.05 20.36 -4.49
C ALA A 155 14.69 21.71 -4.84
#